data_2fa8df84bfb693b64dc39678038a9980
#
_entry.id   2fa8df84bfb693b64dc39678038a9980
#
_cell.length_a   1.000
_cell.length_b   1.000
_cell.length_c   1.000
_cell.angle_alpha   90.00
_cell.angle_beta   90.00
_cell.angle_gamma   90.00
#
_symmetry.space_group_name_H-M   'P 1'
#
loop_
_entity.id
_entity.type
_entity.pdbx_description
1 polymer ?
#
loop_
_entity_poly.entity_id
_entity_poly.type
_entity_poly.pdbx_seq_one_letter_code
_entity_poly.pdbx_strand_id
1 'polypeptide(L)'
;MKLLTNKIIEDFEKQGLTGELPDSEKKVIAKYFFPIGSTIWYALEYNPKENEFFGYIVKSGHNELGYFELEELEYVTIDGLRVERDLDWESNTTLEEVKRGDKE
;
A
#
# COMPACT_ATOMS: atom_id res chain seq x y z
N MET A 1 5.56 12.10 -9.19
CA MET A 1 6.01 11.44 -7.94
C MET A 1 6.26 9.96 -8.19
N LYS A 2 7.32 9.43 -7.62
CA LYS A 2 7.61 7.99 -7.72
C LYS A 2 6.81 7.22 -6.68
N LEU A 3 6.07 6.22 -7.12
CA LEU A 3 5.32 5.35 -6.21
C LEU A 3 6.22 4.27 -5.58
N LEU A 4 7.30 3.89 -6.26
CA LEU A 4 8.30 2.97 -5.72
C LEU A 4 9.68 3.60 -5.77
N THR A 5 10.47 3.34 -4.73
CA THR A 5 11.88 3.71 -4.69
C THR A 5 12.67 2.44 -4.40
N ASN A 6 13.98 2.49 -4.60
CA ASN A 6 14.83 1.33 -4.30
C ASN A 6 14.72 0.93 -2.83
N LYS A 7 14.64 1.92 -1.95
CA LYS A 7 14.50 1.65 -0.50
C LYS A 7 13.20 0.92 -0.19
N ILE A 8 12.11 1.34 -0.82
CA ILE A 8 10.80 0.70 -0.61
C ILE A 8 10.82 -0.73 -1.12
N ILE A 9 11.42 -0.96 -2.30
CA ILE A 9 11.55 -2.30 -2.86
C ILE A 9 12.36 -3.20 -1.92
N GLU A 10 13.47 -2.68 -1.38
CA GLU A 10 14.27 -3.43 -0.40
C GLU A 10 13.45 -3.79 0.84
N ASP A 11 12.63 -2.88 1.31
CA ASP A 11 11.81 -3.13 2.50
C ASP A 11 10.78 -4.23 2.22
N PHE A 12 10.17 -4.23 1.02
CA PHE A 12 9.29 -5.33 0.62
C PHE A 12 10.03 -6.66 0.56
N GLU A 13 11.23 -6.67 0.01
CA GLU A 13 12.03 -7.89 -0.07
C GLU A 13 12.37 -8.44 1.31
N LYS A 14 12.70 -7.57 2.24
CA LYS A 14 13.02 -7.97 3.62
C LYS A 14 11.83 -8.59 4.31
N GLN A 15 10.63 -8.06 4.10
CA GLN A 15 9.43 -8.62 4.70
C GLN A 15 9.04 -9.94 4.05
N GLY A 16 9.12 -10.01 2.72
CA GLY A 16 8.68 -11.18 1.98
C GLY A 16 7.17 -11.38 2.06
N LEU A 17 6.73 -12.64 1.99
CA LEU A 17 5.32 -12.99 2.01
C LEU A 17 4.74 -12.85 3.42
N THR A 18 3.52 -12.37 3.51
CA THR A 18 2.87 -12.04 4.78
C THR A 18 1.70 -12.96 5.15
N GLY A 19 1.36 -13.92 4.29
CA GLY A 19 0.19 -14.77 4.50
C GLY A 19 0.19 -15.55 5.80
N GLU A 20 1.36 -15.92 6.30
CA GLU A 20 1.49 -16.70 7.54
C GLU A 20 1.62 -15.82 8.79
N LEU A 21 1.71 -14.51 8.61
CA LEU A 21 1.89 -13.60 9.74
C LEU A 21 0.56 -13.11 10.29
N PRO A 22 0.47 -12.90 11.61
CA PRO A 22 -0.69 -12.20 12.16
C PRO A 22 -0.64 -10.71 11.79
N ASP A 23 -1.76 -10.03 11.86
CA ASP A 23 -1.85 -8.60 11.52
C ASP A 23 -0.90 -7.73 12.35
N SER A 24 -0.59 -8.15 13.57
CA SER A 24 0.33 -7.43 14.45
C SER A 24 1.79 -7.49 13.96
N GLU A 25 2.09 -8.39 13.02
CA GLU A 25 3.44 -8.54 12.48
C GLU A 25 3.54 -8.21 11.00
N LYS A 26 2.41 -7.97 10.32
CA LYS A 26 2.41 -7.56 8.92
C LYS A 26 2.70 -6.06 8.87
N LYS A 27 3.83 -5.71 8.29
CA LYS A 27 4.20 -4.29 8.13
C LYS A 27 3.63 -3.74 6.84
N VAL A 28 2.98 -2.59 6.95
CA VAL A 28 2.55 -1.85 5.77
C VAL A 28 3.75 -1.03 5.31
N ILE A 29 4.39 -1.51 4.26
CA ILE A 29 5.66 -0.94 3.78
C ILE A 29 5.45 0.42 3.13
N ALA A 30 4.32 0.59 2.44
CA ALA A 30 4.00 1.84 1.76
C ALA A 30 2.49 2.08 1.77
N LYS A 31 2.11 3.35 1.77
CA LYS A 31 0.71 3.77 1.70
C LYS A 31 0.54 4.63 0.47
N TYR A 32 -0.46 4.31 -0.34
CA TYR A 32 -0.83 5.08 -1.53
C TYR A 32 -2.25 5.58 -1.36
N PHE A 33 -2.55 6.74 -1.90
CA PHE A 33 -3.90 7.29 -1.81
C PHE A 33 -4.20 8.14 -3.04
N PHE A 34 -5.49 8.28 -3.31
CA PHE A 34 -5.93 9.20 -4.35
C PHE A 34 -6.37 10.50 -3.65
N PRO A 35 -5.91 11.68 -4.14
CA PRO A 35 -6.18 12.96 -3.45
C PRO A 35 -7.65 13.33 -3.34
N ILE A 36 -8.49 12.77 -4.21
CA ILE A 36 -9.94 12.97 -4.14
C ILE A 36 -10.58 11.61 -3.84
N GLY A 37 -11.64 11.63 -3.04
CA GLY A 37 -12.33 10.42 -2.66
C GLY A 37 -11.65 9.77 -1.47
N SER A 38 -11.92 8.49 -1.27
CA SER A 38 -11.52 7.80 -0.04
C SER A 38 -10.72 6.53 -0.27
N THR A 39 -10.18 6.33 -1.47
CA THR A 39 -9.43 5.11 -1.75
C THR A 39 -7.99 5.19 -1.24
N ILE A 40 -7.62 4.21 -0.44
CA ILE A 40 -6.26 4.10 0.13
C ILE A 40 -5.79 2.67 -0.08
N TRP A 41 -4.53 2.52 -0.46
CA TRP A 41 -3.89 1.22 -0.62
C TRP A 41 -2.75 1.10 0.38
N TYR A 42 -2.86 0.16 1.30
CA TYR A 42 -1.83 -0.14 2.31
C TYR A 42 -1.06 -1.37 1.83
N ALA A 43 0.11 -1.16 1.26
CA ALA A 43 0.86 -2.22 0.60
C ALA A 43 1.68 -3.07 1.57
N LEU A 44 1.46 -4.38 1.53
CA LEU A 44 2.16 -5.35 2.38
C LEU A 44 3.26 -6.11 1.62
N GLU A 45 3.02 -6.38 0.34
CA GLU A 45 3.93 -7.16 -0.51
C GLU A 45 4.03 -6.53 -1.89
N TYR A 46 5.16 -6.73 -2.53
CA TYR A 46 5.35 -6.32 -3.91
C TYR A 46 6.09 -7.39 -4.69
N ASN A 47 5.53 -7.81 -5.81
CA ASN A 47 6.13 -8.78 -6.72
C ASN A 47 6.71 -8.04 -7.93
N PRO A 48 8.03 -7.91 -8.04
CA PRO A 48 8.64 -7.16 -9.15
C PRO A 48 8.45 -7.81 -10.52
N LYS A 49 8.24 -9.12 -10.57
CA LYS A 49 8.04 -9.81 -11.85
C LYS A 49 6.70 -9.45 -12.48
N GLU A 50 5.69 -9.26 -11.65
CA GLU A 50 4.34 -8.92 -12.11
C GLU A 50 4.02 -7.45 -11.94
N ASN A 51 4.91 -6.67 -11.30
CA ASN A 51 4.63 -5.29 -10.90
C ASN A 51 3.31 -5.19 -10.13
N GLU A 52 3.12 -6.13 -9.21
CA GLU A 52 1.87 -6.28 -8.49
C GLU A 52 2.09 -6.23 -6.99
N PHE A 53 1.20 -5.51 -6.32
CA PHE A 53 1.18 -5.43 -4.86
C PHE A 53 0.12 -6.37 -4.30
N PHE A 54 0.32 -6.76 -3.06
CA PHE A 54 -0.73 -7.33 -2.24
C PHE A 54 -0.85 -6.46 -0.99
N GLY A 55 -2.06 -6.12 -0.61
CA GLY A 55 -2.25 -5.29 0.57
C GLY A 55 -3.71 -5.12 0.97
N TYR A 56 -3.91 -4.14 1.85
CA TYR A 56 -5.22 -3.83 2.40
C TYR A 56 -5.76 -2.59 1.67
N ILE A 57 -6.89 -2.76 1.01
CA ILE A 57 -7.49 -1.71 0.19
C ILE A 57 -8.73 -1.16 0.90
N VAL A 58 -8.73 0.14 1.14
CA VAL A 58 -9.86 0.83 1.76
C VAL A 58 -10.53 1.66 0.67
N LYS A 59 -11.81 1.38 0.41
CA LYS A 59 -12.53 2.02 -0.68
C LYS A 59 -13.98 2.24 -0.30
N SER A 60 -14.33 3.46 0.05
CA SER A 60 -15.74 3.86 0.33
C SER A 60 -16.48 2.90 1.26
N GLY A 61 -15.85 2.53 2.36
CA GLY A 61 -16.47 1.64 3.35
C GLY A 61 -16.28 0.15 3.06
N HIS A 62 -15.68 -0.22 1.94
CA HIS A 62 -15.30 -1.59 1.64
C HIS A 62 -13.82 -1.74 1.89
N ASN A 63 -13.47 -2.53 2.89
CA ASN A 63 -12.08 -2.75 3.28
C ASN A 63 -11.76 -4.22 3.07
N GLU A 64 -10.77 -4.52 2.23
CA GLU A 64 -10.41 -5.91 1.95
C GLU A 64 -8.94 -6.07 1.60
N LEU A 65 -8.44 -7.27 1.83
CA LEU A 65 -7.12 -7.66 1.33
C LEU A 65 -7.27 -8.01 -0.15
N GLY A 66 -6.33 -7.60 -0.97
CA GLY A 66 -6.38 -7.89 -2.39
C GLY A 66 -5.13 -7.47 -3.12
N TYR A 67 -5.12 -7.77 -4.41
CA TYR A 67 -4.02 -7.43 -5.30
C TYR A 67 -4.32 -6.15 -6.05
N PHE A 68 -3.28 -5.38 -6.33
CA PHE A 68 -3.41 -4.19 -7.17
C PHE A 68 -2.09 -3.99 -7.91
N GLU A 69 -2.19 -3.50 -9.13
CA GLU A 69 -1.04 -3.37 -10.01
C GLU A 69 -0.42 -1.98 -9.96
N LEU A 70 0.89 -1.92 -10.04
CA LEU A 70 1.60 -0.65 -10.09
C LEU A 70 1.11 0.21 -11.26
N GLU A 71 0.88 -0.42 -12.43
CA GLU A 71 0.36 0.29 -13.60
C GLU A 71 -0.97 0.97 -13.34
N GLU A 72 -1.88 0.30 -12.63
CA GLU A 72 -3.17 0.89 -12.27
C GLU A 72 -2.98 2.15 -11.47
N LEU A 73 -2.09 2.11 -10.48
CA LEU A 73 -1.82 3.28 -9.64
C LEU A 73 -1.18 4.40 -10.43
N GLU A 74 -0.29 4.06 -11.36
CA GLU A 74 0.43 5.06 -12.14
C GLU A 74 -0.44 5.75 -13.20
N TYR A 75 -1.41 5.03 -13.76
CA TYR A 75 -2.21 5.56 -14.86
C TYR A 75 -3.55 6.18 -14.47
N VAL A 76 -4.02 5.96 -13.25
CA VAL A 76 -5.26 6.58 -12.80
C VAL A 76 -5.09 8.09 -12.75
N THR A 77 -5.91 8.80 -13.52
CA THR A 77 -5.90 10.26 -13.57
C THR A 77 -7.34 10.75 -13.60
N ILE A 78 -7.72 11.60 -12.65
CA ILE A 78 -9.04 12.22 -12.62
C ILE A 78 -8.82 13.71 -12.35
N ASP A 79 -9.30 14.56 -13.28
CA ASP A 79 -9.12 16.01 -13.20
C ASP A 79 -7.66 16.42 -13.02
N GLY A 80 -6.75 15.69 -13.65
CA GLY A 80 -5.31 15.97 -13.58
C GLY A 80 -4.64 15.48 -12.31
N LEU A 81 -5.41 14.90 -11.38
CA LEU A 81 -4.86 14.36 -10.14
C LEU A 81 -4.48 12.90 -10.31
N ARG A 82 -3.44 12.49 -9.60
CA ARG A 82 -2.88 11.13 -9.67
C ARG A 82 -2.80 10.52 -8.28
N VAL A 83 -2.62 9.20 -8.24
CA VAL A 83 -2.32 8.50 -6.99
C VAL A 83 -1.00 9.03 -6.46
N GLU A 84 -0.95 9.26 -5.16
CA GLU A 84 0.24 9.74 -4.45
C GLU A 84 0.69 8.72 -3.41
N ARG A 85 1.98 8.73 -3.13
CA ARG A 85 2.56 7.97 -2.03
C ARG A 85 2.65 8.88 -0.81
N ASP A 86 2.25 8.38 0.35
CA ASP A 86 2.39 9.12 1.59
C ASP A 86 3.88 9.15 1.97
N LEU A 87 4.51 10.33 1.82
CA LEU A 87 5.93 10.50 2.06
C LEU A 87 6.30 10.45 3.54
N ASP A 88 5.32 10.63 4.42
CA ASP A 88 5.53 10.60 5.86
C ASP A 88 5.22 9.23 6.47
N TRP A 89 4.92 8.25 5.63
CA TRP A 89 4.54 6.93 6.11
C TRP A 89 5.73 6.20 6.74
N GLU A 90 5.49 5.63 7.92
CA GLU A 90 6.48 4.83 8.63
C GLU A 90 6.32 3.35 8.25
N SER A 91 7.34 2.79 7.62
CA SER A 91 7.28 1.44 7.05
C SER A 91 7.21 0.32 8.08
N ASN A 92 7.33 0.63 9.36
CA ASN A 92 7.15 -0.37 10.42
C ASN A 92 5.73 -0.34 11.02
N THR A 93 4.84 0.46 10.45
CA THR A 93 3.42 0.47 10.86
C THR A 93 2.79 -0.86 10.50
N THR A 94 2.09 -1.47 11.45
CA THR A 94 1.48 -2.78 11.22
C THR A 94 0.06 -2.67 10.66
N LEU A 95 -0.39 -3.73 10.01
CA LEU A 95 -1.76 -3.81 9.52
C LEU A 95 -2.76 -3.71 10.67
N GLU A 96 -2.42 -4.29 11.82
CA GLU A 96 -3.27 -4.19 13.00
C GLU A 96 -3.49 -2.73 13.43
N GLU A 97 -2.42 -1.92 13.42
CA GLU A 97 -2.52 -0.51 13.75
C GLU A 97 -3.40 0.26 12.75
N VAL A 98 -3.27 -0.06 11.47
CA VAL A 98 -4.12 0.53 10.43
C VAL A 98 -5.58 0.20 10.65
N LYS A 99 -5.88 -1.08 10.91
CA LYS A 99 -7.26 -1.53 11.12
C LYS A 99 -7.90 -0.93 12.37
N ARG A 100 -7.09 -0.63 13.39
CA ARG A 100 -7.58 0.03 14.59
C ARG A 100 -7.79 1.53 14.42
N GLY A 101 -7.30 2.09 13.31
CA GLY A 101 -7.35 3.52 13.07
C GLY A 101 -6.24 4.30 13.77
N ASP A 102 -5.23 3.63 14.29
CA ASP A 102 -4.09 4.28 14.98
C ASP A 102 -3.18 5.01 13.99
N LYS A 103 -3.16 4.54 12.74
CA LYS A 103 -2.36 5.12 11.66
C LYS A 103 -3.22 5.18 10.40
N GLU A 104 -3.29 6.34 9.78
CA GLU A 104 -4.08 6.55 8.56
C GLU A 104 -3.27 7.28 7.49
#